data_d1dd83825f1fb810ab3496dc364adca3
#
_entry.id   d1dd83825f1fb810ab3496dc364adca3
#
_cell.length_a   1.000
_cell.length_b   1.000
_cell.length_c   1.000
_cell.angle_alpha   90.00
_cell.angle_beta   90.00
_cell.angle_gamma   90.00
#
_symmetry.space_group_name_H-M   'P 1'
#
loop_
_entity.id
_entity.type
_entity.pdbx_description
1 polymer ?
#
loop_
_entity_poly.entity_id
_entity_poly.type
_entity_poly.pdbx_seq_one_letter_code
_entity_poly.pdbx_strand_id
1 'polypeptide(L)'
;MELFFANIINGQTASLGADETTHCVKVLRNKPGDIITITDGKGSLYSAEIISAGREALLKITDVLGDPAPRPYYLHMAVSLVKNPERYEWFIEKAVETGIDEITPIYGDLSQKRNFKQERGERIIMSAVKQSLKPLLPVLNPLVSAKELIKQYSSESNYLKIIGHCREGEKEALPSILKNRAATNAKILILIGPEGDFSPEEIQNATDNGFIEMHMGSSRLRTETAALTATTAVYLNFL
;
A
#
# COMPACT_ATOMS: atom_id res chain seq x y z
N MET A 1 -13.00 -6.29 17.37
CA MET A 1 -12.49 -7.44 16.59
C MET A 1 -11.02 -7.23 16.41
N GLU A 2 -10.19 -8.24 16.62
CA GLU A 2 -8.73 -8.17 16.43
C GLU A 2 -8.36 -9.10 15.28
N LEU A 3 -7.40 -8.69 14.44
CA LEU A 3 -6.90 -9.47 13.32
C LEU A 3 -5.46 -9.94 13.60
N PHE A 4 -5.22 -11.24 13.42
CA PHE A 4 -3.91 -11.84 13.60
C PHE A 4 -3.36 -12.36 12.26
N PHE A 5 -2.07 -12.21 12.06
CA PHE A 5 -1.38 -12.87 10.95
C PHE A 5 -1.04 -14.32 11.33
N ALA A 6 -1.43 -15.25 10.47
CA ALA A 6 -1.23 -16.67 10.69
C ALA A 6 -0.65 -17.36 9.46
N ASN A 7 0.16 -18.38 9.69
CA ASN A 7 0.59 -19.30 8.67
C ASN A 7 -0.48 -20.37 8.46
N ILE A 8 -1.08 -20.41 7.27
CA ILE A 8 -2.04 -21.47 6.89
C ILE A 8 -1.26 -22.70 6.50
N ILE A 9 -1.48 -23.84 7.20
CA ILE A 9 -0.68 -25.06 7.03
C ILE A 9 -1.26 -25.93 5.91
N ASN A 10 -2.57 -26.24 5.96
CA ASN A 10 -3.20 -27.16 5.01
C ASN A 10 -4.67 -26.81 4.69
N GLY A 11 -5.05 -25.54 4.84
CA GLY A 11 -6.44 -25.09 4.66
C GLY A 11 -7.39 -25.43 5.80
N GLN A 12 -7.00 -26.28 6.76
CA GLN A 12 -7.78 -26.65 7.95
C GLN A 12 -7.11 -26.25 9.25
N THR A 13 -5.80 -26.07 9.24
CA THR A 13 -5.02 -25.65 10.40
C THR A 13 -4.17 -24.44 10.07
N ALA A 14 -3.88 -23.65 11.08
CA ALA A 14 -2.99 -22.50 10.99
C ALA A 14 -2.15 -22.41 12.27
N SER A 15 -1.07 -21.62 12.23
CA SER A 15 -0.29 -21.29 13.41
C SER A 15 -0.05 -19.79 13.51
N LEU A 16 -0.05 -19.27 14.73
CA LEU A 16 0.45 -17.93 15.04
C LEU A 16 1.94 -18.00 15.33
N GLY A 17 2.73 -17.11 14.75
CA GLY A 17 4.12 -16.95 15.14
C GLY A 17 4.25 -16.50 16.61
N ALA A 18 5.48 -16.54 17.16
CA ALA A 18 5.72 -16.30 18.58
C ALA A 18 5.21 -14.93 19.08
N ASP A 19 5.40 -13.86 18.28
CA ASP A 19 4.95 -12.51 18.63
C ASP A 19 3.43 -12.38 18.59
N GLU A 20 2.80 -12.93 17.53
CA GLU A 20 1.34 -12.98 17.42
C GLU A 20 0.71 -13.80 18.54
N THR A 21 1.31 -14.94 18.90
CA THR A 21 0.88 -15.76 20.02
C THR A 21 0.97 -15.01 21.34
N THR A 22 2.08 -14.31 21.56
CA THR A 22 2.27 -13.49 22.77
C THR A 22 1.20 -12.40 22.86
N HIS A 23 0.92 -11.71 21.76
CA HIS A 23 -0.14 -10.70 21.70
C HIS A 23 -1.51 -11.32 21.97
N CYS A 24 -1.86 -12.40 21.28
CA CYS A 24 -3.13 -13.09 21.42
C CYS A 24 -3.39 -13.57 22.86
N VAL A 25 -2.41 -14.28 23.44
CA VAL A 25 -2.61 -14.99 24.71
C VAL A 25 -2.29 -14.12 25.93
N LYS A 26 -1.16 -13.36 25.91
CA LYS A 26 -0.72 -12.59 27.10
C LYS A 26 -1.35 -11.21 27.16
N VAL A 27 -1.52 -10.54 26.01
CA VAL A 27 -2.07 -9.17 25.97
C VAL A 27 -3.60 -9.22 25.96
N LEU A 28 -4.18 -9.95 25.01
CA LEU A 28 -5.63 -10.05 24.84
C LEU A 28 -6.29 -11.14 25.69
N ARG A 29 -5.48 -12.05 26.29
CA ARG A 29 -5.92 -13.10 27.21
C ARG A 29 -6.83 -14.14 26.59
N ASN A 30 -6.72 -14.36 25.28
CA ASN A 30 -7.42 -15.46 24.61
C ASN A 30 -6.89 -16.82 25.08
N LYS A 31 -7.75 -17.83 25.09
CA LYS A 31 -7.49 -19.17 25.60
C LYS A 31 -7.83 -20.23 24.56
N PRO A 32 -7.35 -21.46 24.71
CA PRO A 32 -7.84 -22.61 23.95
C PRO A 32 -9.37 -22.70 24.01
N GLY A 33 -10.02 -22.88 22.85
CA GLY A 33 -11.46 -22.83 22.66
C GLY A 33 -12.00 -21.47 22.19
N ASP A 34 -11.25 -20.38 22.34
CA ASP A 34 -11.69 -19.07 21.83
C ASP A 34 -11.54 -19.01 20.30
N ILE A 35 -12.48 -18.29 19.67
CA ILE A 35 -12.48 -18.07 18.22
C ILE A 35 -11.88 -16.69 17.93
N ILE A 36 -10.90 -16.64 17.02
CA ILE A 36 -10.23 -15.43 16.59
C ILE A 36 -10.30 -15.26 15.07
N THR A 37 -10.12 -14.04 14.60
CA THR A 37 -10.02 -13.75 13.16
C THR A 37 -8.56 -13.71 12.75
N ILE A 38 -8.23 -14.44 11.70
CA ILE A 38 -6.87 -14.53 11.16
C ILE A 38 -6.82 -14.24 9.67
N THR A 39 -5.65 -13.84 9.18
CA THR A 39 -5.33 -13.71 7.75
C THR A 39 -3.94 -14.27 7.47
N ASP A 40 -3.71 -14.74 6.25
CA ASP A 40 -2.38 -15.04 5.71
C ASP A 40 -1.76 -13.85 4.94
N GLY A 41 -2.49 -12.72 4.88
CA GLY A 41 -2.08 -11.52 4.15
C GLY A 41 -2.27 -11.59 2.63
N LYS A 42 -2.93 -12.65 2.12
CA LYS A 42 -3.11 -12.89 0.67
C LYS A 42 -4.52 -12.60 0.15
N GLY A 43 -5.35 -11.92 0.96
CA GLY A 43 -6.67 -11.48 0.57
C GLY A 43 -7.83 -12.30 1.14
N SER A 44 -7.56 -13.19 2.11
CA SER A 44 -8.63 -13.93 2.80
C SER A 44 -8.59 -13.72 4.31
N LEU A 45 -9.77 -13.64 4.88
CA LEU A 45 -10.00 -13.72 6.32
C LEU A 45 -10.53 -15.12 6.67
N TYR A 46 -10.14 -15.59 7.83
CA TYR A 46 -10.58 -16.86 8.37
C TYR A 46 -11.05 -16.70 9.82
N SER A 47 -12.05 -17.47 10.20
CA SER A 47 -12.39 -17.72 11.59
C SER A 47 -11.63 -18.95 12.06
N ALA A 48 -10.99 -18.90 13.21
CA ALA A 48 -10.18 -20.02 13.70
C ALA A 48 -10.28 -20.16 15.21
N GLU A 49 -10.42 -21.41 15.67
CA GLU A 49 -10.43 -21.79 17.08
C GLU A 49 -9.00 -22.04 17.56
N ILE A 50 -8.63 -21.52 18.71
CA ILE A 50 -7.34 -21.78 19.35
C ILE A 50 -7.37 -23.21 19.94
N ILE A 51 -6.53 -24.09 19.41
CA ILE A 51 -6.40 -25.48 19.90
C ILE A 51 -5.41 -25.58 21.05
N SER A 52 -4.28 -24.91 20.90
CA SER A 52 -3.23 -24.86 21.92
C SER A 52 -2.47 -23.54 21.88
N ALA A 53 -1.98 -23.13 23.05
CA ALA A 53 -1.26 -21.88 23.25
C ALA A 53 0.11 -22.14 23.87
N GLY A 54 1.06 -22.61 23.07
CA GLY A 54 2.47 -22.78 23.44
C GLY A 54 3.33 -21.57 23.10
N ARG A 55 4.57 -21.81 22.62
CA ARG A 55 5.42 -20.77 22.04
C ARG A 55 4.79 -20.21 20.77
N GLU A 56 4.18 -21.07 19.99
CA GLU A 56 3.34 -20.78 18.85
C GLU A 56 1.96 -21.38 19.11
N ALA A 57 0.90 -20.63 18.85
CA ALA A 57 -0.45 -21.12 19.01
C ALA A 57 -0.85 -21.92 17.76
N LEU A 58 -1.45 -23.11 18.00
CA LEU A 58 -2.04 -23.91 16.94
C LEU A 58 -3.52 -23.58 16.84
N LEU A 59 -4.00 -23.37 15.62
CA LEU A 59 -5.36 -22.99 15.32
C LEU A 59 -6.03 -24.02 14.40
N LYS A 60 -7.33 -24.20 14.58
CA LYS A 60 -8.20 -24.94 13.65
C LYS A 60 -9.07 -23.92 12.91
N ILE A 61 -8.97 -23.85 11.59
CA ILE A 61 -9.84 -23.02 10.78
C ILE A 61 -11.26 -23.57 10.85
N THR A 62 -12.19 -22.74 11.28
CA THR A 62 -13.61 -23.08 11.41
C THR A 62 -14.44 -22.57 10.25
N ASP A 63 -14.01 -21.45 9.64
CA ASP A 63 -14.70 -20.87 8.50
C ASP A 63 -13.74 -20.02 7.64
N VAL A 64 -14.06 -19.90 6.35
CA VAL A 64 -13.37 -19.02 5.39
C VAL A 64 -14.29 -17.84 5.10
N LEU A 65 -13.92 -16.67 5.61
CA LEU A 65 -14.75 -15.47 5.52
C LEU A 65 -14.59 -14.74 4.17
N GLY A 66 -13.53 -15.09 3.39
CA GLY A 66 -13.18 -14.41 2.15
C GLY A 66 -12.63 -13.01 2.37
N ASP A 67 -12.55 -12.22 1.30
CA ASP A 67 -12.30 -10.79 1.38
C ASP A 67 -13.64 -10.05 1.44
N PRO A 68 -13.94 -9.35 2.56
CA PRO A 68 -15.22 -8.66 2.72
C PRO A 68 -15.35 -7.42 1.82
N ALA A 69 -14.25 -6.94 1.24
CA ALA A 69 -14.22 -5.73 0.43
C ALA A 69 -13.16 -5.82 -0.70
N PRO A 70 -13.33 -6.76 -1.66
CA PRO A 70 -12.41 -6.87 -2.78
C PRO A 70 -12.45 -5.58 -3.61
N ARG A 71 -11.28 -5.08 -3.97
CA ARG A 71 -11.17 -3.84 -4.73
C ARG A 71 -11.15 -4.12 -6.23
N PRO A 72 -11.91 -3.37 -7.03
CA PRO A 72 -11.92 -3.53 -8.50
C PRO A 72 -10.78 -2.75 -9.18
N TYR A 73 -9.64 -2.59 -8.50
CA TYR A 73 -8.43 -1.94 -9.02
C TYR A 73 -7.19 -2.49 -8.32
N TYR A 74 -6.04 -2.31 -8.94
CA TYR A 74 -4.71 -2.48 -8.34
C TYR A 74 -4.01 -1.12 -8.31
N LEU A 75 -3.65 -0.63 -7.14
CA LEU A 75 -2.98 0.66 -6.97
C LEU A 75 -1.54 0.49 -6.49
N HIS A 76 -0.61 0.96 -7.30
CA HIS A 76 0.80 1.12 -6.98
C HIS A 76 1.14 2.61 -6.84
N MET A 77 1.56 3.02 -5.65
CA MET A 77 2.02 4.38 -5.38
C MET A 77 3.54 4.40 -5.29
N ALA A 78 4.18 5.12 -6.20
CA ALA A 78 5.61 5.41 -6.17
C ALA A 78 5.83 6.83 -5.63
N VAL A 79 6.25 6.94 -4.37
CA VAL A 79 6.24 8.21 -3.65
C VAL A 79 7.64 8.57 -3.20
N SER A 80 8.07 9.79 -3.53
CA SER A 80 9.37 10.30 -3.12
C SER A 80 9.49 10.44 -1.61
N LEU A 81 10.65 10.05 -1.10
CA LEU A 81 10.97 10.26 0.31
C LEU A 81 10.94 11.74 0.66
N VAL A 82 10.41 12.06 1.81
CA VAL A 82 10.35 13.41 2.38
C VAL A 82 11.41 13.59 3.48
N LYS A 83 11.75 14.83 3.81
CA LYS A 83 12.76 15.14 4.86
C LYS A 83 12.43 14.50 6.20
N ASN A 84 11.17 14.65 6.65
CA ASN A 84 10.71 14.08 7.90
C ASN A 84 10.15 12.66 7.65
N PRO A 85 10.84 11.60 8.13
CA PRO A 85 10.41 10.23 7.91
C PRO A 85 9.03 9.93 8.52
N GLU A 86 8.64 10.57 9.62
CA GLU A 86 7.34 10.36 10.26
C GLU A 86 6.17 10.73 9.33
N ARG A 87 6.34 11.72 8.44
CA ARG A 87 5.32 12.07 7.45
C ARG A 87 5.18 11.01 6.36
N TYR A 88 6.30 10.40 5.97
CA TYR A 88 6.27 9.29 5.02
C TYR A 88 5.64 8.05 5.65
N GLU A 89 5.96 7.77 6.91
CA GLU A 89 5.36 6.70 7.71
C GLU A 89 3.85 6.91 7.87
N TRP A 90 3.42 8.14 8.12
CA TRP A 90 2.00 8.50 8.17
C TRP A 90 1.29 8.27 6.82
N PHE A 91 1.95 8.61 5.70
CA PHE A 91 1.41 8.28 4.38
C PHE A 91 1.23 6.77 4.21
N ILE A 92 2.24 5.96 4.54
CA ILE A 92 2.15 4.50 4.45
C ILE A 92 0.94 3.98 5.24
N GLU A 93 0.81 4.41 6.50
CA GLU A 93 -0.28 4.01 7.38
C GLU A 93 -1.65 4.34 6.75
N LYS A 94 -1.86 5.58 6.32
CA LYS A 94 -3.16 6.04 5.79
C LYS A 94 -3.47 5.50 4.39
N ALA A 95 -2.45 5.24 3.57
CA ALA A 95 -2.62 4.59 2.29
C ALA A 95 -3.10 3.13 2.46
N VAL A 96 -2.54 2.41 3.44
CA VAL A 96 -3.01 1.06 3.79
C VAL A 96 -4.45 1.08 4.27
N GLU A 97 -4.82 1.99 5.18
CA GLU A 97 -6.19 2.14 5.66
C GLU A 97 -7.17 2.45 4.53
N THR A 98 -6.78 3.30 3.58
CA THR A 98 -7.61 3.67 2.42
C THR A 98 -7.76 2.50 1.44
N GLY A 99 -6.66 1.80 1.14
CA GLY A 99 -6.65 0.66 0.22
C GLY A 99 -5.64 0.80 -0.91
N ILE A 100 -4.45 0.30 -0.66
CA ILE A 100 -3.32 0.27 -1.59
C ILE A 100 -2.83 -1.17 -1.74
N ASP A 101 -2.23 -1.50 -2.89
CA ASP A 101 -1.66 -2.83 -3.16
C ASP A 101 -0.14 -2.81 -3.11
N GLU A 102 0.47 -1.70 -3.53
CA GLU A 102 1.92 -1.63 -3.66
C GLU A 102 2.44 -0.21 -3.38
N ILE A 103 3.53 -0.12 -2.64
CA ILE A 103 4.23 1.12 -2.34
C ILE A 103 5.69 0.96 -2.76
N THR A 104 6.20 1.88 -3.57
CA THR A 104 7.62 1.99 -3.87
C THR A 104 8.14 3.34 -3.38
N PRO A 105 8.99 3.36 -2.34
CA PRO A 105 9.76 4.56 -2.02
C PRO A 105 10.66 4.92 -3.21
N ILE A 106 10.61 6.16 -3.65
CA ILE A 106 11.50 6.63 -4.73
C ILE A 106 12.32 7.85 -4.30
N TYR A 107 13.36 8.13 -5.07
CA TYR A 107 14.06 9.41 -5.01
C TYR A 107 14.28 9.94 -6.43
N GLY A 108 14.10 11.24 -6.60
CA GLY A 108 14.41 11.96 -7.84
C GLY A 108 15.74 12.71 -7.76
N ASP A 109 16.11 13.36 -8.85
CA ASP A 109 17.34 14.15 -8.95
C ASP A 109 17.42 15.24 -7.87
N LEU A 110 16.29 15.88 -7.57
CA LEU A 110 16.16 16.96 -6.58
C LEU A 110 15.80 16.47 -5.17
N SER A 111 15.80 15.17 -4.94
CA SER A 111 15.50 14.59 -3.62
C SER A 111 16.64 14.84 -2.64
N GLN A 112 16.30 15.35 -1.46
CA GLN A 112 17.23 15.54 -0.36
C GLN A 112 17.43 14.27 0.48
N LYS A 113 16.52 13.31 0.38
CA LYS A 113 16.54 12.05 1.14
C LYS A 113 16.71 10.88 0.19
N ARG A 114 17.69 10.00 0.49
CA ARG A 114 18.00 8.80 -0.32
C ARG A 114 18.25 7.58 0.57
N ASN A 115 17.60 7.54 1.72
CA ASN A 115 17.71 6.43 2.65
C ASN A 115 16.33 6.14 3.25
N PHE A 116 15.90 4.89 3.12
CA PHE A 116 14.63 4.40 3.63
C PHE A 116 14.86 3.19 4.54
N LYS A 117 14.18 3.16 5.68
CA LYS A 117 14.24 2.04 6.63
C LYS A 117 13.15 1.02 6.29
N GLN A 118 13.48 0.07 5.43
CA GLN A 118 12.55 -0.95 4.90
C GLN A 118 11.77 -1.67 6.01
N GLU A 119 12.49 -2.25 6.99
CA GLU A 119 11.86 -3.00 8.09
C GLU A 119 10.87 -2.17 8.92
N ARG A 120 11.11 -0.83 9.02
CA ARG A 120 10.19 0.04 9.73
C ARG A 120 8.92 0.26 8.92
N GLY A 121 9.03 0.46 7.60
CA GLY A 121 7.89 0.57 6.70
C GLY A 121 7.02 -0.69 6.73
N GLU A 122 7.63 -1.87 6.69
CA GLU A 122 6.93 -3.15 6.78
C GLU A 122 6.15 -3.31 8.10
N ARG A 123 6.75 -2.89 9.22
CA ARG A 123 6.06 -2.89 10.53
C ARG A 123 4.85 -1.95 10.56
N ILE A 124 4.95 -0.79 9.90
CA ILE A 124 3.83 0.16 9.80
C ILE A 124 2.70 -0.44 8.97
N ILE A 125 3.02 -1.02 7.82
CA ILE A 125 2.03 -1.72 6.97
C ILE A 125 1.32 -2.81 7.78
N MET A 126 2.08 -3.67 8.45
CA MET A 126 1.51 -4.74 9.27
C MET A 126 0.55 -4.21 10.35
N SER A 127 0.94 -3.14 11.05
CA SER A 127 0.11 -2.49 12.06
C SER A 127 -1.17 -1.90 11.46
N ALA A 128 -1.06 -1.20 10.33
CA ALA A 128 -2.18 -0.57 9.65
C ALA A 128 -3.17 -1.60 9.07
N VAL A 129 -2.68 -2.72 8.52
CA VAL A 129 -3.49 -3.85 8.05
C VAL A 129 -4.32 -4.44 9.19
N LYS A 130 -3.69 -4.70 10.35
CA LYS A 130 -4.40 -5.22 11.52
C LYS A 130 -5.47 -4.25 12.01
N GLN A 131 -5.12 -2.97 12.16
CA GLN A 131 -6.02 -1.95 12.65
C GLN A 131 -7.22 -1.74 11.72
N SER A 132 -7.00 -1.79 10.41
CA SER A 132 -8.05 -1.61 9.40
C SER A 132 -8.74 -2.91 8.98
N LEU A 133 -8.40 -4.04 9.61
CA LEU A 133 -8.98 -5.37 9.38
C LEU A 133 -8.93 -5.83 7.91
N LYS A 134 -7.87 -5.47 7.21
CA LYS A 134 -7.71 -5.83 5.79
C LYS A 134 -7.07 -7.20 5.64
N PRO A 135 -7.55 -8.04 4.71
CA PRO A 135 -7.00 -9.37 4.50
C PRO A 135 -5.74 -9.38 3.63
N LEU A 136 -5.49 -8.30 2.88
CA LEU A 136 -4.36 -8.20 1.96
C LEU A 136 -3.24 -7.35 2.56
N LEU A 137 -2.02 -7.90 2.56
CA LEU A 137 -0.82 -7.18 2.96
C LEU A 137 -0.23 -6.48 1.72
N PRO A 138 -0.19 -5.14 1.69
CA PRO A 138 0.43 -4.42 0.58
C PRO A 138 1.92 -4.71 0.44
N VAL A 139 2.40 -4.75 -0.80
CA VAL A 139 3.83 -4.91 -1.09
C VAL A 139 4.57 -3.60 -0.83
N LEU A 140 5.66 -3.65 -0.09
CA LEU A 140 6.59 -2.53 0.08
C LEU A 140 7.89 -2.85 -0.66
N ASN A 141 8.14 -2.14 -1.76
CA ASN A 141 9.34 -2.34 -2.56
C ASN A 141 10.57 -1.65 -1.92
N PRO A 142 11.78 -2.09 -2.27
CA PRO A 142 12.99 -1.36 -1.96
C PRO A 142 13.00 0.05 -2.56
N LEU A 143 13.77 0.95 -1.95
CA LEU A 143 14.00 2.30 -2.48
C LEU A 143 14.72 2.24 -3.83
N VAL A 144 14.16 2.90 -4.84
CA VAL A 144 14.77 3.02 -6.19
C VAL A 144 14.75 4.46 -6.68
N SER A 145 15.51 4.78 -7.71
CA SER A 145 15.41 6.10 -8.36
C SER A 145 14.14 6.19 -9.22
N ALA A 146 13.60 7.40 -9.36
CA ALA A 146 12.47 7.65 -10.25
C ALA A 146 12.76 7.19 -11.68
N LYS A 147 13.98 7.44 -12.18
CA LYS A 147 14.44 7.03 -13.52
C LYS A 147 14.43 5.51 -13.72
N GLU A 148 14.90 4.76 -12.72
CA GLU A 148 14.88 3.29 -12.77
C GLU A 148 13.45 2.76 -12.77
N LEU A 149 12.56 3.32 -11.94
CA LEU A 149 11.17 2.91 -11.90
C LEU A 149 10.45 3.22 -13.23
N ILE A 150 10.61 4.43 -13.79
CA ILE A 150 10.05 4.80 -15.10
C ILE A 150 10.51 3.81 -16.17
N LYS A 151 11.79 3.49 -16.21
CA LYS A 151 12.35 2.50 -17.14
C LYS A 151 11.76 1.11 -16.93
N GLN A 152 11.59 0.66 -15.70
CA GLN A 152 10.99 -0.64 -15.38
C GLN A 152 9.57 -0.76 -15.94
N TYR A 153 8.78 0.32 -15.87
CA TYR A 153 7.40 0.35 -16.34
C TYR A 153 7.25 0.84 -17.79
N SER A 154 8.33 1.10 -18.52
CA SER A 154 8.27 1.62 -19.89
C SER A 154 7.51 0.70 -20.85
N SER A 155 7.70 -0.62 -20.75
CA SER A 155 7.05 -1.64 -21.57
C SER A 155 5.70 -2.14 -21.02
N GLU A 156 5.32 -1.74 -19.80
CA GLU A 156 4.10 -2.17 -19.14
C GLU A 156 2.89 -1.39 -19.68
N SER A 157 2.25 -1.94 -20.73
CA SER A 157 1.09 -1.33 -21.38
C SER A 157 -0.22 -1.54 -20.62
N ASN A 158 -0.26 -2.48 -19.67
CA ASN A 158 -1.43 -2.79 -18.85
C ASN A 158 -1.60 -1.87 -17.63
N TYR A 159 -0.67 -0.94 -17.41
CA TYR A 159 -0.77 0.07 -16.36
C TYR A 159 -1.25 1.42 -16.90
N LEU A 160 -2.22 2.02 -16.22
CA LEU A 160 -2.48 3.46 -16.30
C LEU A 160 -1.39 4.17 -15.51
N LYS A 161 -0.43 4.77 -16.21
CA LYS A 161 0.76 5.42 -15.65
C LYS A 161 0.55 6.91 -15.50
N ILE A 162 0.74 7.45 -14.30
CA ILE A 162 0.44 8.85 -13.97
C ILE A 162 1.63 9.45 -13.20
N ILE A 163 1.98 10.68 -13.50
CA ILE A 163 3.01 11.45 -12.75
C ILE A 163 2.45 12.78 -12.25
N GLY A 164 2.60 13.03 -10.94
CA GLY A 164 2.20 14.28 -10.29
C GLY A 164 3.39 15.16 -9.97
N HIS A 165 3.36 16.40 -10.45
CA HIS A 165 4.38 17.40 -10.22
C HIS A 165 3.79 18.82 -10.21
N CYS A 166 4.56 19.82 -9.73
CA CYS A 166 4.11 21.21 -9.59
C CYS A 166 4.63 22.16 -10.70
N ARG A 167 5.48 21.67 -11.63
CA ARG A 167 5.99 22.52 -12.71
C ARG A 167 4.88 22.98 -13.63
N GLU A 168 5.04 24.14 -14.26
CA GLU A 168 4.11 24.66 -15.26
C GLU A 168 4.03 23.75 -16.48
N GLY A 169 2.89 23.71 -17.13
CA GLY A 169 2.60 22.89 -18.30
C GLY A 169 1.14 22.43 -18.35
N GLU A 170 0.75 21.85 -19.46
CA GLU A 170 -0.57 21.25 -19.62
C GLU A 170 -0.61 19.94 -18.83
N LYS A 171 -1.58 19.83 -17.93
CA LYS A 171 -1.82 18.66 -17.10
C LYS A 171 -3.30 18.34 -17.04
N GLU A 172 -3.61 17.07 -16.97
CA GLU A 172 -5.00 16.62 -16.82
C GLU A 172 -5.36 16.47 -15.32
N ALA A 173 -6.59 16.83 -14.96
CA ALA A 173 -7.05 16.63 -13.59
C ALA A 173 -7.13 15.13 -13.23
N LEU A 174 -6.57 14.70 -12.10
CA LEU A 174 -6.57 13.29 -11.68
C LEU A 174 -7.97 12.65 -11.73
N PRO A 175 -9.06 13.28 -11.25
CA PRO A 175 -10.40 12.70 -11.36
C PRO A 175 -10.84 12.47 -12.82
N SER A 176 -10.43 13.34 -13.75
CA SER A 176 -10.73 13.18 -15.18
C SER A 176 -9.98 12.01 -15.79
N ILE A 177 -8.67 11.88 -15.47
CA ILE A 177 -7.85 10.73 -15.90
C ILE A 177 -8.50 9.42 -15.43
N LEU A 178 -8.84 9.33 -14.15
CA LEU A 178 -9.43 8.13 -13.56
C LEU A 178 -10.77 7.79 -14.21
N LYS A 179 -11.68 8.77 -14.30
CA LYS A 179 -13.00 8.58 -14.89
C LYS A 179 -12.95 8.11 -16.35
N ASN A 180 -12.03 8.67 -17.15
CA ASN A 180 -11.98 8.43 -18.58
C ASN A 180 -11.12 7.23 -18.99
N ARG A 181 -10.17 6.80 -18.14
CA ARG A 181 -9.13 5.83 -18.52
C ARG A 181 -9.00 4.63 -17.58
N ALA A 182 -9.50 4.71 -16.34
CA ALA A 182 -9.43 3.60 -15.39
C ALA A 182 -10.67 2.70 -15.53
N ALA A 183 -10.52 1.58 -16.21
CA ALA A 183 -11.56 0.54 -16.29
C ALA A 183 -11.61 -0.27 -14.96
N THR A 184 -12.67 -1.06 -14.79
CA THR A 184 -12.73 -2.07 -13.72
C THR A 184 -11.53 -3.01 -13.83
N ASN A 185 -10.91 -3.31 -12.69
CA ASN A 185 -9.66 -4.07 -12.58
C ASN A 185 -8.43 -3.36 -13.20
N ALA A 186 -8.48 -2.04 -13.36
CA ALA A 186 -7.33 -1.26 -13.82
C ALA A 186 -6.13 -1.44 -12.88
N LYS A 187 -4.95 -1.57 -13.47
CA LYS A 187 -3.69 -1.41 -12.76
C LYS A 187 -3.24 0.04 -12.91
N ILE A 188 -3.06 0.73 -11.79
CA ILE A 188 -2.75 2.15 -11.76
C ILE A 188 -1.42 2.35 -11.06
N LEU A 189 -0.47 3.02 -11.71
CA LEU A 189 0.79 3.45 -11.13
C LEU A 189 0.83 4.97 -11.08
N ILE A 190 1.01 5.53 -9.88
CA ILE A 190 1.10 6.98 -9.68
C ILE A 190 2.45 7.33 -9.05
N LEU A 191 3.19 8.20 -9.71
CA LEU A 191 4.43 8.79 -9.20
C LEU A 191 4.15 10.16 -8.56
N ILE A 192 4.66 10.38 -7.34
CA ILE A 192 4.59 11.67 -6.63
C ILE A 192 6.01 12.14 -6.29
N GLY A 193 6.34 13.35 -6.73
CA GLY A 193 7.66 13.95 -6.56
C GLY A 193 8.01 14.37 -5.13
N PRO A 194 9.31 14.66 -4.88
CA PRO A 194 9.80 15.18 -3.60
C PRO A 194 9.39 16.65 -3.40
N GLU A 195 9.76 17.23 -2.25
CA GLU A 195 9.51 18.65 -1.98
C GLU A 195 10.19 19.60 -3.00
N GLY A 196 11.28 19.17 -3.62
CA GLY A 196 11.99 19.87 -4.71
C GLY A 196 11.43 19.62 -6.10
N ASP A 197 10.37 18.82 -6.18
CA ASP A 197 9.76 18.35 -7.44
C ASP A 197 10.64 17.36 -8.24
N PHE A 198 10.10 16.83 -9.33
CA PHE A 198 10.89 16.13 -10.35
C PHE A 198 11.68 17.11 -11.21
N SER A 199 12.84 16.70 -11.72
CA SER A 199 13.57 17.48 -12.71
C SER A 199 12.81 17.52 -14.04
N PRO A 200 13.07 18.54 -14.92
CA PRO A 200 12.48 18.54 -16.26
C PRO A 200 12.78 17.27 -17.05
N GLU A 201 13.99 16.74 -16.89
CA GLU A 201 14.44 15.53 -17.55
C GLU A 201 13.69 14.28 -17.02
N GLU A 202 13.37 14.23 -15.74
CA GLU A 202 12.58 13.14 -15.17
C GLU A 202 11.13 13.17 -15.66
N ILE A 203 10.52 14.35 -15.76
CA ILE A 203 9.17 14.52 -16.30
C ILE A 203 9.13 14.13 -17.77
N GLN A 204 10.08 14.64 -18.59
CA GLN A 204 10.17 14.31 -20.01
C GLN A 204 10.35 12.80 -20.20
N ASN A 205 11.25 12.18 -19.43
CA ASN A 205 11.44 10.73 -19.48
C ASN A 205 10.17 9.96 -19.10
N ALA A 206 9.38 10.44 -18.13
CA ALA A 206 8.12 9.81 -17.78
C ALA A 206 7.09 9.93 -18.92
N THR A 207 6.93 11.11 -19.53
CA THR A 207 5.99 11.33 -20.64
C THR A 207 6.37 10.52 -21.88
N ASP A 208 7.67 10.44 -22.21
CA ASP A 208 8.18 9.62 -23.32
C ASP A 208 7.90 8.10 -23.10
N ASN A 209 7.72 7.68 -21.84
CA ASN A 209 7.37 6.31 -21.45
C ASN A 209 5.88 6.13 -21.13
N GLY A 210 5.03 7.07 -21.58
CA GLY A 210 3.58 6.97 -21.53
C GLY A 210 2.95 7.30 -20.17
N PHE A 211 3.64 8.04 -19.31
CA PHE A 211 3.04 8.61 -18.11
C PHE A 211 2.24 9.87 -18.47
N ILE A 212 1.07 10.00 -17.87
CA ILE A 212 0.18 11.16 -18.03
C ILE A 212 0.50 12.14 -16.91
N GLU A 213 0.79 13.39 -17.26
CA GLU A 213 0.99 14.46 -16.30
C GLU A 213 -0.33 14.86 -15.65
N MET A 214 -0.35 14.85 -14.31
CA MET A 214 -1.58 15.16 -13.57
C MET A 214 -1.45 16.38 -12.68
N HIS A 215 -2.61 16.98 -12.36
CA HIS A 215 -2.78 17.90 -11.24
C HIS A 215 -3.96 17.49 -10.33
N MET A 216 -3.93 17.95 -9.09
CA MET A 216 -4.99 17.73 -8.09
C MET A 216 -5.59 19.04 -7.59
N GLY A 217 -5.81 20.00 -8.51
CA GLY A 217 -6.32 21.34 -8.21
C GLY A 217 -5.20 22.38 -8.09
N SER A 218 -5.57 23.58 -7.62
CA SER A 218 -4.69 24.76 -7.52
C SER A 218 -3.88 24.83 -6.23
N SER A 219 -4.21 24.03 -5.22
CA SER A 219 -3.51 24.02 -3.94
C SER A 219 -2.17 23.31 -4.03
N ARG A 220 -1.12 23.94 -3.48
CA ARG A 220 0.18 23.30 -3.36
C ARG A 220 0.16 22.29 -2.21
N LEU A 221 0.14 21.03 -2.51
CA LEU A 221 0.17 19.93 -1.54
C LEU A 221 1.62 19.55 -1.20
N ARG A 222 1.84 19.08 0.02
CA ARG A 222 3.08 18.37 0.37
C ARG A 222 3.07 16.97 -0.24
N THR A 223 4.24 16.39 -0.45
CA THR A 223 4.40 15.05 -1.05
C THR A 223 3.52 14.00 -0.39
N GLU A 224 3.55 13.89 0.94
CA GLU A 224 2.72 12.94 1.69
C GLU A 224 1.21 13.21 1.55
N THR A 225 0.83 14.48 1.51
CA THR A 225 -0.56 14.89 1.31
C THR A 225 -1.02 14.60 -0.12
N ALA A 226 -0.18 14.90 -1.11
CA ALA A 226 -0.44 14.61 -2.51
C ALA A 226 -0.62 13.11 -2.75
N ALA A 227 0.27 12.31 -2.17
CA ALA A 227 0.22 10.84 -2.27
C ALA A 227 -1.06 10.27 -1.65
N LEU A 228 -1.45 10.72 -0.46
CA LEU A 228 -2.69 10.28 0.18
C LEU A 228 -3.94 10.76 -0.59
N THR A 229 -3.91 12.01 -1.09
CA THR A 229 -5.02 12.54 -1.91
C THR A 229 -5.19 11.71 -3.19
N ALA A 230 -4.11 11.35 -3.87
CA ALA A 230 -4.15 10.49 -5.05
C ALA A 230 -4.68 9.09 -4.72
N THR A 231 -4.20 8.48 -3.63
CA THR A 231 -4.70 7.18 -3.14
C THR A 231 -6.20 7.23 -2.89
N THR A 232 -6.68 8.28 -2.19
CA THR A 232 -8.09 8.48 -1.89
C THR A 232 -8.93 8.73 -3.15
N ALA A 233 -8.39 9.49 -4.12
CA ALA A 233 -9.08 9.72 -5.39
C ALA A 233 -9.29 8.42 -6.17
N VAL A 234 -8.30 7.53 -6.21
CA VAL A 234 -8.46 6.19 -6.81
C VAL A 234 -9.54 5.40 -6.06
N TYR A 235 -9.46 5.32 -4.73
CA TYR A 235 -10.46 4.61 -3.93
C TYR A 235 -11.89 5.11 -4.21
N LEU A 236 -12.11 6.43 -4.19
CA LEU A 236 -13.43 7.03 -4.41
C LEU A 236 -13.95 6.86 -5.86
N ASN A 237 -13.05 6.73 -6.85
CA ASN A 237 -13.43 6.54 -8.25
C ASN A 237 -14.07 5.16 -8.50
N PHE A 238 -13.84 4.20 -7.61
CA PHE A 238 -14.33 2.82 -7.72
C PHE A 238 -15.36 2.44 -6.66
N LEU A 239 -15.89 3.41 -5.90
CA LEU A 239 -17.05 3.23 -5.05
C LEU A 239 -18.34 3.28 -5.88
#